data_7494d0d93668bdffff9dd547f7701e51
#
_entry.id   7494d0d93668bdffff9dd547f7701e51
#
_cell.length_a   1.000
_cell.length_b   1.000
_cell.length_c   1.000
_cell.angle_alpha   90.00
_cell.angle_beta   90.00
_cell.angle_gamma   90.00
#
_symmetry.space_group_name_H-M   'P 1'
#
loop_
_entity.id
_entity.type
_entity.pdbx_description
1 polymer ?
#
loop_
_entity_poly.entity_id
_entity_poly.type
_entity_poly.pdbx_seq_one_letter_code
_entity_poly.pdbx_strand_id
1 'polypeptide(L)'
;MRQHANHPRTTARQTRPDAPACAPQKVLGRLLVLLTLLLICAAGTTLQGKRKEKRSIVLIETTAGNIRVALSDDTPLHRDNFLMLVKEKYYDGTLFHRVIENFMIQGGDPDSRGAAPGKVLGNGGPGYTIPAEFDLPFLYHWRGALAAARDGDEVNPEQESSGSQFYIVWGKRQNAADIRRVRGTLEEKGITLTPIMVDDYEMRGGTPHLDGQYTVFGEVIEGLEVVGAIQGVKTDKNDRPLEDVKVLRMTIEQFSPKARRP
;
A
#
# COMPACT_ATOMS: atom_id res chain seq x y z
N MET A 1 -7.75 -63.90 53.61
CA MET A 1 -8.77 -63.85 54.69
C MET A 1 -9.99 -63.21 54.07
N ARG A 2 -11.04 -63.97 53.65
CA ARG A 2 -12.28 -64.28 54.35
C ARG A 2 -12.99 -62.99 54.77
N GLN A 3 -14.27 -62.72 54.49
CA GLN A 3 -15.53 -63.49 54.26
C GLN A 3 -16.55 -62.48 53.71
N HIS A 4 -17.38 -62.82 52.72
CA HIS A 4 -18.76 -63.32 52.72
C HIS A 4 -19.76 -62.54 53.56
N ALA A 5 -20.87 -62.05 52.89
CA ALA A 5 -22.28 -62.50 53.12
C ALA A 5 -23.20 -61.57 52.29
N ASN A 6 -23.89 -62.07 51.28
CA ASN A 6 -25.20 -62.68 51.12
C ASN A 6 -26.40 -61.83 51.55
N HIS A 7 -27.15 -61.41 50.52
CA HIS A 7 -28.58 -61.46 50.16
C HIS A 7 -29.66 -61.26 51.25
N PRO A 8 -30.93 -60.87 50.96
CA PRO A 8 -31.74 -61.38 49.83
C PRO A 8 -32.71 -60.34 49.16
N ARG A 9 -33.30 -60.86 48.06
CA ARG A 9 -34.38 -60.36 47.22
C ARG A 9 -35.64 -60.00 47.99
N THR A 10 -36.38 -58.96 47.50
CA THR A 10 -37.84 -58.92 47.55
C THR A 10 -38.41 -58.26 46.29
N THR A 11 -39.23 -59.07 45.59
CA THR A 11 -40.04 -58.67 44.46
C THR A 11 -41.26 -57.87 44.88
N ALA A 12 -41.51 -56.74 44.22
CA ALA A 12 -42.85 -56.15 44.21
C ALA A 12 -43.20 -55.68 42.81
N ARG A 13 -44.26 -56.27 42.32
CA ARG A 13 -44.93 -55.99 41.04
C ARG A 13 -45.91 -54.89 41.25
N GLN A 14 -45.81 -53.78 40.48
CA GLN A 14 -46.95 -52.85 40.38
C GLN A 14 -47.02 -52.16 39.01
N THR A 15 -48.05 -52.54 38.32
CA THR A 15 -49.01 -51.88 37.41
C THR A 15 -48.67 -50.58 36.77
N ARG A 16 -48.74 -50.53 35.45
CA ARG A 16 -48.80 -49.34 34.58
C ARG A 16 -50.11 -48.57 34.81
N PRO A 17 -50.07 -47.24 34.72
CA PRO A 17 -51.19 -46.51 34.21
C PRO A 17 -50.87 -45.81 32.86
N ASP A 18 -51.92 -45.61 32.13
CA ASP A 18 -52.05 -45.21 30.73
C ASP A 18 -51.38 -43.87 30.35
N ALA A 19 -50.92 -43.82 29.09
CA ALA A 19 -50.36 -42.62 28.46
C ALA A 19 -51.50 -41.67 28.02
N PRO A 20 -51.37 -40.35 28.23
CA PRO A 20 -52.22 -39.39 27.55
C PRO A 20 -51.62 -39.00 26.20
N ALA A 21 -52.52 -38.84 25.23
CA ALA A 21 -52.26 -38.50 23.83
C ALA A 21 -51.43 -37.21 23.65
N CYS A 22 -50.39 -37.31 22.85
CA CYS A 22 -49.51 -36.20 22.50
C CYS A 22 -50.17 -35.33 21.42
N ALA A 23 -50.50 -34.07 21.78
CA ALA A 23 -51.05 -33.08 20.90
C ALA A 23 -49.92 -32.48 19.97
N PRO A 24 -50.18 -32.19 18.69
CA PRO A 24 -49.18 -31.74 17.73
C PRO A 24 -48.97 -30.23 17.71
N GLN A 25 -48.66 -29.61 18.86
CA GLN A 25 -48.46 -28.13 18.94
C GLN A 25 -46.99 -27.66 18.92
N LYS A 26 -46.02 -28.54 18.96
CA LYS A 26 -44.60 -28.12 19.03
C LYS A 26 -43.88 -28.03 17.68
N VAL A 27 -44.47 -28.49 16.60
CA VAL A 27 -43.84 -28.49 15.26
C VAL A 27 -44.04 -27.16 14.55
N LEU A 28 -45.21 -26.52 14.76
CA LEU A 28 -45.51 -25.22 14.08
C LEU A 28 -44.64 -24.06 14.60
N GLY A 29 -44.31 -24.06 15.90
CA GLY A 29 -43.45 -23.03 16.51
C GLY A 29 -41.99 -23.09 16.06
N ARG A 30 -41.48 -24.31 15.81
CA ARG A 30 -40.10 -24.50 15.30
C ARG A 30 -39.93 -24.13 13.85
N LEU A 31 -40.98 -24.30 13.03
CA LEU A 31 -40.95 -23.89 11.62
C LEU A 31 -41.01 -22.36 11.47
N LEU A 32 -41.78 -21.68 12.32
CA LEU A 32 -41.86 -20.21 12.32
C LEU A 32 -40.54 -19.55 12.73
N VAL A 33 -39.85 -20.09 13.77
CA VAL A 33 -38.54 -19.59 14.22
C VAL A 33 -37.45 -19.81 13.19
N LEU A 34 -37.47 -20.95 12.47
CA LEU A 34 -36.53 -21.20 11.37
C LEU A 34 -36.77 -20.29 10.16
N LEU A 35 -38.03 -19.97 9.83
CA LEU A 35 -38.37 -19.03 8.75
C LEU A 35 -37.97 -17.60 9.09
N THR A 36 -38.12 -17.15 10.34
CA THR A 36 -37.68 -15.82 10.77
C THR A 36 -36.16 -15.68 10.82
N LEU A 37 -35.42 -16.74 11.21
CA LEU A 37 -33.95 -16.75 11.16
C LEU A 37 -33.43 -16.73 9.71
N LEU A 38 -34.09 -17.41 8.76
CA LEU A 38 -33.75 -17.36 7.33
C LEU A 38 -34.04 -15.98 6.71
N LEU A 39 -35.12 -15.31 7.11
CA LEU A 39 -35.42 -13.94 6.65
C LEU A 39 -34.42 -12.90 7.22
N ILE A 40 -33.93 -13.08 8.44
CA ILE A 40 -32.93 -12.18 9.04
C ILE A 40 -31.56 -12.39 8.38
N CYS A 41 -31.18 -13.60 7.98
CA CYS A 41 -29.97 -13.85 7.21
C CYS A 41 -30.05 -13.30 5.77
N ALA A 42 -31.24 -13.24 5.15
CA ALA A 42 -31.42 -12.68 3.82
C ALA A 42 -31.44 -11.13 3.81
N ALA A 43 -31.76 -10.50 4.94
CA ALA A 43 -31.73 -9.03 5.08
C ALA A 43 -30.33 -8.48 5.45
N GLY A 44 -29.37 -9.37 5.78
CA GLY A 44 -28.00 -9.01 6.16
C GLY A 44 -27.02 -8.88 5.02
N THR A 45 -27.40 -9.12 3.76
CA THR A 45 -26.60 -8.69 2.62
C THR A 45 -26.83 -7.20 2.36
N THR A 46 -26.28 -6.36 3.26
CA THR A 46 -26.00 -4.99 2.88
C THR A 46 -25.17 -5.07 1.61
N LEU A 47 -25.76 -4.62 0.51
CA LEU A 47 -25.00 -4.18 -0.66
C LEU A 47 -23.99 -3.13 -0.11
N GLN A 48 -22.82 -3.62 0.27
CA GLN A 48 -21.65 -2.78 0.44
C GLN A 48 -21.31 -2.35 -0.97
N GLY A 49 -22.03 -1.34 -1.44
CA GLY A 49 -21.72 -0.67 -2.68
C GLY A 49 -20.26 -0.33 -2.58
N LYS A 50 -19.41 -0.90 -3.45
CA LYS A 50 -18.03 -0.47 -3.61
C LYS A 50 -18.08 1.05 -3.70
N ARG A 51 -17.79 1.73 -2.59
CA ARG A 51 -17.56 3.17 -2.58
C ARG A 51 -16.46 3.33 -3.61
N LYS A 52 -16.77 3.90 -4.77
CA LYS A 52 -15.78 4.20 -5.79
C LYS A 52 -14.77 5.08 -5.06
N GLU A 53 -13.64 4.51 -4.69
CA GLU A 53 -12.55 5.25 -4.07
C GLU A 53 -12.20 6.38 -5.02
N LYS A 54 -12.44 7.59 -4.57
CA LYS A 54 -12.15 8.80 -5.31
C LYS A 54 -10.69 9.14 -5.01
N ARG A 55 -9.77 8.30 -5.52
CA ARG A 55 -8.34 8.53 -5.33
C ARG A 55 -7.95 9.89 -5.85
N SER A 56 -7.16 10.62 -5.08
CA SER A 56 -6.54 11.85 -5.54
C SER A 56 -5.49 11.52 -6.59
N ILE A 57 -5.63 12.11 -7.78
CA ILE A 57 -4.69 11.93 -8.90
C ILE A 57 -3.94 13.23 -9.12
N VAL A 58 -2.63 13.13 -9.32
CA VAL A 58 -1.78 14.25 -9.72
C VAL A 58 -1.18 13.97 -11.09
N LEU A 59 -1.37 14.88 -12.02
CA LEU A 59 -0.66 14.94 -13.29
C LEU A 59 0.65 15.69 -13.09
N ILE A 60 1.77 15.05 -13.40
CA ILE A 60 3.12 15.59 -13.42
C ILE A 60 3.50 15.81 -14.89
N GLU A 61 3.50 17.04 -15.35
CA GLU A 61 3.94 17.42 -16.70
C GLU A 61 5.45 17.67 -16.67
N THR A 62 6.20 16.94 -17.50
CA THR A 62 7.66 17.06 -17.54
C THR A 62 8.16 17.34 -18.96
N THR A 63 9.42 17.75 -19.07
CA THR A 63 10.09 17.88 -20.40
C THR A 63 10.24 16.53 -21.13
N ALA A 64 10.11 15.41 -20.44
CA ALA A 64 10.19 14.07 -21.01
C ALA A 64 8.82 13.42 -21.31
N GLY A 65 7.72 14.07 -20.88
CA GLY A 65 6.36 13.56 -21.03
C GLY A 65 5.55 13.67 -19.73
N ASN A 66 4.35 13.13 -19.75
CA ASN A 66 3.40 13.23 -18.65
C ASN A 66 3.36 11.94 -17.81
N ILE A 67 3.31 12.10 -16.50
CA ILE A 67 3.17 11.00 -15.55
C ILE A 67 1.93 11.28 -14.71
N ARG A 68 1.01 10.31 -14.55
CA ARG A 68 -0.10 10.40 -13.62
C ARG A 68 0.13 9.46 -12.45
N VAL A 69 0.03 10.02 -11.25
CA VAL A 69 0.15 9.26 -10.01
C VAL A 69 -1.16 9.31 -9.24
N ALA A 70 -1.58 8.16 -8.71
CA ALA A 70 -2.69 8.05 -7.76
C ALA A 70 -2.11 7.99 -6.36
N LEU A 71 -2.61 8.84 -5.46
CA LEU A 71 -2.16 8.88 -4.07
C LEU A 71 -2.97 7.90 -3.22
N SER A 72 -2.33 7.32 -2.19
CA SER A 72 -2.99 6.41 -1.25
C SER A 72 -3.74 7.18 -0.17
N ASP A 73 -4.93 6.69 0.20
CA ASP A 73 -5.68 7.19 1.35
C ASP A 73 -5.17 6.61 2.68
N ASP A 74 -4.36 5.56 2.63
CA ASP A 74 -3.78 4.89 3.80
C ASP A 74 -2.54 5.62 4.36
N THR A 75 -2.02 6.60 3.62
CA THR A 75 -0.93 7.49 4.04
C THR A 75 -1.37 8.97 3.98
N PRO A 76 -2.34 9.36 4.83
CA PRO A 76 -3.00 10.67 4.74
C PRO A 76 -2.07 11.86 4.95
N LEU A 77 -1.04 11.75 5.79
CA LEU A 77 -0.11 12.86 6.04
C LEU A 77 0.70 13.17 4.77
N HIS A 78 1.25 12.14 4.12
CA HIS A 78 2.01 12.31 2.88
C HIS A 78 1.12 12.75 1.73
N ARG A 79 -0.07 12.12 1.58
CA ARG A 79 -1.05 12.50 0.56
C ARG A 79 -1.44 13.96 0.66
N ASP A 80 -1.87 14.41 1.84
CA ASP A 80 -2.41 15.75 2.03
C ASP A 80 -1.31 16.81 1.90
N ASN A 81 -0.10 16.53 2.40
CA ASN A 81 1.07 17.37 2.20
C ASN A 81 1.43 17.50 0.71
N PHE A 82 1.51 16.39 -0.02
CA PHE A 82 1.83 16.42 -1.45
C PHE A 82 0.79 17.23 -2.24
N LEU A 83 -0.51 17.03 -1.94
CA LEU A 83 -1.59 17.81 -2.55
C LEU A 83 -1.51 19.31 -2.21
N MET A 84 -1.13 19.65 -1.00
CA MET A 84 -0.92 21.04 -0.58
C MET A 84 0.19 21.68 -1.42
N LEU A 85 1.36 21.05 -1.50
CA LEU A 85 2.51 21.55 -2.26
C LEU A 85 2.20 21.65 -3.76
N VAL A 86 1.41 20.73 -4.33
CA VAL A 86 0.94 20.81 -5.72
C VAL A 86 0.04 22.04 -5.93
N LYS A 87 -0.91 22.31 -5.01
CA LYS A 87 -1.77 23.50 -5.06
C LYS A 87 -0.98 24.80 -4.99
N GLU A 88 0.08 24.82 -4.19
CA GLU A 88 0.99 25.96 -4.03
C GLU A 88 1.99 26.11 -5.19
N LYS A 89 1.93 25.20 -6.19
CA LYS A 89 2.87 25.16 -7.32
C LYS A 89 4.33 25.00 -6.88
N TYR A 90 4.53 24.38 -5.72
CA TYR A 90 5.86 24.22 -5.13
C TYR A 90 6.81 23.42 -6.02
N TYR A 91 6.29 22.50 -6.82
CA TYR A 91 7.08 21.65 -7.71
C TYR A 91 7.33 22.25 -9.10
N ASP A 92 6.63 23.33 -9.46
CA ASP A 92 6.74 23.91 -10.80
C ASP A 92 8.16 24.44 -11.05
N GLY A 93 8.77 23.98 -12.14
CA GLY A 93 10.13 24.34 -12.53
C GLY A 93 11.25 23.59 -11.79
N THR A 94 10.95 22.70 -10.84
CA THR A 94 11.95 21.84 -10.20
C THR A 94 12.42 20.73 -11.14
N LEU A 95 13.48 20.02 -10.77
CA LEU A 95 14.08 18.96 -11.57
C LEU A 95 13.85 17.58 -10.94
N PHE A 96 13.86 16.55 -11.78
CA PHE A 96 14.32 15.24 -11.34
C PHE A 96 15.84 15.32 -11.20
N HIS A 97 16.27 15.73 -10.02
CA HIS A 97 17.67 16.12 -9.75
C HIS A 97 18.60 14.95 -9.47
N ARG A 98 18.03 13.75 -9.20
CA ARG A 98 18.79 12.52 -8.96
C ARG A 98 18.11 11.37 -9.69
N VAL A 99 18.84 10.73 -10.57
CA VAL A 99 18.37 9.62 -11.41
C VAL A 99 19.40 8.51 -11.36
N ILE A 100 18.98 7.32 -10.94
CA ILE A 100 19.84 6.14 -10.92
C ILE A 100 19.18 5.04 -11.75
N GLU A 101 19.88 4.62 -12.78
CA GLU A 101 19.42 3.56 -13.69
C GLU A 101 19.10 2.27 -12.90
N ASN A 102 17.99 1.62 -13.26
CA ASN A 102 17.48 0.41 -12.60
C ASN A 102 17.17 0.58 -11.11
N PHE A 103 16.98 1.83 -10.63
CA PHE A 103 16.65 2.12 -9.25
C PHE A 103 15.46 3.08 -9.13
N MET A 104 15.63 4.38 -9.37
CA MET A 104 14.56 5.37 -9.19
C MET A 104 14.86 6.69 -9.90
N ILE A 105 13.84 7.55 -10.00
CA ILE A 105 13.96 8.96 -10.33
C ILE A 105 13.48 9.79 -9.14
N GLN A 106 14.26 10.75 -8.67
CA GLN A 106 13.98 11.58 -7.48
C GLN A 106 13.89 13.05 -7.86
N GLY A 107 12.84 13.71 -7.33
CA GLY A 107 12.56 15.12 -7.50
C GLY A 107 12.10 15.78 -6.19
N GLY A 108 11.58 17.01 -6.29
CA GLY A 108 10.99 17.74 -5.16
C GLY A 108 11.92 18.61 -4.36
N ASP A 109 13.19 18.73 -4.77
CA ASP A 109 14.12 19.71 -4.20
C ASP A 109 13.83 21.13 -4.78
N PRO A 110 13.40 22.12 -3.96
CA PRO A 110 13.13 23.47 -4.43
C PRO A 110 14.37 24.19 -4.98
N ASP A 111 15.56 23.83 -4.48
CA ASP A 111 16.84 24.42 -4.89
C ASP A 111 17.28 23.98 -6.29
N SER A 112 16.60 22.98 -6.85
CA SER A 112 16.81 22.51 -8.21
C SER A 112 16.23 23.48 -9.26
N ARG A 113 15.33 24.37 -8.85
CA ARG A 113 14.69 25.33 -9.76
C ARG A 113 15.70 26.32 -10.32
N GLY A 114 15.97 26.23 -11.63
CA GLY A 114 16.96 27.06 -12.30
C GLY A 114 18.40 26.82 -11.85
N ALA A 115 18.70 25.67 -11.25
CA ALA A 115 20.03 25.33 -10.78
C ALA A 115 21.04 25.25 -11.92
N ALA A 116 22.19 25.92 -11.77
CA ALA A 116 23.28 25.83 -12.72
C ALA A 116 23.80 24.37 -12.86
N PRO A 117 24.31 23.97 -14.03
CA PRO A 117 24.97 22.67 -14.20
C PRO A 117 26.04 22.45 -13.13
N GLY A 118 26.10 21.23 -12.58
CA GLY A 118 27.08 20.82 -11.56
C GLY A 118 26.77 21.29 -10.12
N LYS A 119 25.69 22.08 -9.91
CA LYS A 119 25.23 22.38 -8.53
C LYS A 119 24.81 21.09 -7.85
N VAL A 120 25.34 20.83 -6.65
CA VAL A 120 24.88 19.73 -5.79
C VAL A 120 23.46 20.05 -5.32
N LEU A 121 22.57 19.07 -5.47
CA LEU A 121 21.15 19.15 -5.15
C LEU A 121 20.77 18.01 -4.21
N GLY A 122 19.54 18.05 -3.68
CA GLY A 122 19.01 17.00 -2.84
C GLY A 122 18.95 17.34 -1.35
N ASN A 123 19.40 18.56 -0.95
CA ASN A 123 19.35 19.02 0.45
C ASN A 123 18.23 20.04 0.70
N GLY A 124 17.56 20.49 -0.35
CA GLY A 124 16.47 21.48 -0.23
C GLY A 124 15.15 20.84 0.22
N GLY A 125 14.33 21.66 0.91
CA GLY A 125 13.02 21.25 1.39
C GLY A 125 12.21 22.42 1.93
N PRO A 126 10.97 22.19 2.39
CA PRO A 126 10.08 23.22 2.90
C PRO A 126 10.36 23.62 4.35
N GLY A 127 11.39 23.05 4.99
CA GLY A 127 11.79 23.35 6.37
C GLY A 127 11.06 22.51 7.44
N TYR A 128 10.41 21.43 7.03
CA TYR A 128 9.78 20.45 7.93
C TYR A 128 9.90 19.02 7.37
N THR A 129 9.69 18.04 8.24
CA THR A 129 9.61 16.62 7.93
C THR A 129 8.21 16.09 8.18
N ILE A 130 7.91 14.88 7.68
CA ILE A 130 6.63 14.19 7.86
C ILE A 130 6.89 12.87 8.57
N PRO A 131 6.19 12.57 9.68
CA PRO A 131 6.28 11.27 10.33
C PRO A 131 6.04 10.12 9.35
N ALA A 132 6.80 9.02 9.49
CA ALA A 132 6.67 7.86 8.62
C ALA A 132 5.26 7.25 8.70
N GLU A 133 4.75 6.82 7.53
CA GLU A 133 3.47 6.10 7.40
C GLU A 133 3.72 4.79 6.63
N PHE A 134 4.34 3.80 7.30
CA PHE A 134 4.57 2.49 6.68
C PHE A 134 3.30 1.64 6.74
N ASP A 135 2.85 1.12 5.60
CA ASP A 135 1.64 0.30 5.48
C ASP A 135 1.92 -1.01 4.73
N LEU A 136 2.82 -1.83 5.26
CA LEU A 136 3.08 -3.17 4.74
C LEU A 136 1.98 -4.16 5.20
N PRO A 137 1.58 -5.09 4.36
CA PRO A 137 2.10 -5.43 3.03
C PRO A 137 1.35 -4.76 1.87
N PHE A 138 0.65 -3.65 2.07
CA PHE A 138 -0.21 -3.03 1.05
C PHE A 138 0.55 -1.99 0.22
N LEU A 139 1.43 -1.21 0.85
CA LEU A 139 2.25 -0.19 0.21
C LEU A 139 3.73 -0.58 0.30
N TYR A 140 4.33 -0.94 -0.82
CA TYR A 140 5.71 -1.39 -0.94
C TYR A 140 6.35 -0.91 -2.25
N HIS A 141 7.67 -1.10 -2.39
CA HIS A 141 8.47 -0.45 -3.45
C HIS A 141 8.48 -1.24 -4.77
N TRP A 142 7.33 -1.59 -5.33
CA TRP A 142 7.24 -2.14 -6.67
C TRP A 142 7.59 -1.09 -7.74
N ARG A 143 7.82 -1.51 -8.99
CA ARG A 143 8.05 -0.57 -10.10
C ARG A 143 6.82 0.29 -10.32
N GLY A 144 6.99 1.62 -10.23
CA GLY A 144 5.93 2.61 -10.33
C GLY A 144 5.43 3.12 -8.98
N ALA A 145 5.89 2.58 -7.85
CA ALA A 145 5.56 3.15 -6.54
C ALA A 145 6.10 4.58 -6.42
N LEU A 146 5.28 5.47 -5.84
CA LEU A 146 5.65 6.83 -5.45
C LEU A 146 5.94 6.84 -3.96
N ALA A 147 7.17 7.21 -3.59
CA ALA A 147 7.63 7.18 -2.21
C ALA A 147 8.31 8.49 -1.80
N ALA A 148 8.31 8.77 -0.51
CA ALA A 148 8.98 9.94 0.05
C ALA A 148 10.47 9.67 0.28
N ALA A 149 11.34 10.61 -0.10
CA ALA A 149 12.75 10.60 0.27
C ALA A 149 12.91 10.97 1.76
N ARG A 150 14.04 10.64 2.35
CA ARG A 150 14.41 11.01 3.71
C ARG A 150 15.93 11.01 3.91
N ASP A 151 16.37 11.62 4.97
CA ASP A 151 17.75 11.55 5.43
C ASP A 151 18.09 10.15 6.00
N GLY A 152 19.38 9.82 6.05
CA GLY A 152 19.86 8.55 6.58
C GLY A 152 19.62 8.38 8.08
N ASP A 153 19.55 7.12 8.55
CA ASP A 153 19.21 6.76 9.93
C ASP A 153 20.15 7.41 10.99
N GLU A 154 21.39 7.74 10.62
CA GLU A 154 22.36 8.38 11.55
C GLU A 154 21.91 9.77 12.02
N VAL A 155 21.22 10.52 11.15
CA VAL A 155 20.72 11.89 11.44
C VAL A 155 19.21 11.94 11.57
N ASN A 156 18.53 10.86 11.22
CA ASN A 156 17.06 10.74 11.21
C ASN A 156 16.61 9.35 11.72
N PRO A 157 16.84 9.04 12.99
CA PRO A 157 16.50 7.74 13.58
C PRO A 157 14.99 7.47 13.60
N GLU A 158 14.15 8.50 13.60
CA GLU A 158 12.69 8.40 13.53
C GLU A 158 12.18 8.10 12.11
N GLN A 159 13.08 8.06 11.11
CA GLN A 159 12.77 7.78 9.72
C GLN A 159 11.71 8.72 9.12
N GLU A 160 11.66 9.95 9.60
CA GLU A 160 10.76 10.97 9.07
C GLU A 160 11.09 11.27 7.60
N SER A 161 10.05 11.46 6.82
CA SER A 161 10.18 11.78 5.40
C SER A 161 10.49 13.26 5.17
N SER A 162 11.21 13.57 4.10
CA SER A 162 11.33 14.93 3.59
C SER A 162 9.95 15.54 3.34
N GLY A 163 9.76 16.80 3.72
CA GLY A 163 8.51 17.51 3.48
C GLY A 163 8.18 17.71 2.00
N SER A 164 9.15 17.57 1.07
CA SER A 164 8.86 17.79 -0.37
C SER A 164 9.53 16.78 -1.31
N GLN A 165 10.65 16.16 -0.94
CA GLN A 165 11.35 15.29 -1.87
C GLN A 165 10.68 13.92 -1.97
N PHE A 166 10.48 13.47 -3.19
CA PHE A 166 9.86 12.20 -3.53
C PHE A 166 10.66 11.45 -4.60
N TYR A 167 10.43 10.17 -4.73
CA TYR A 167 10.96 9.40 -5.84
C TYR A 167 9.93 8.44 -6.42
N ILE A 168 10.10 8.11 -7.70
CA ILE A 168 9.32 7.08 -8.37
C ILE A 168 10.24 5.90 -8.63
N VAL A 169 9.83 4.74 -8.13
CA VAL A 169 10.59 3.50 -8.22
C VAL A 169 10.59 2.99 -9.65
N TRP A 170 11.78 2.65 -10.16
CA TRP A 170 11.92 1.82 -11.35
C TRP A 170 12.30 0.39 -10.96
N GLY A 171 13.45 0.23 -10.32
CA GLY A 171 13.98 -1.06 -9.89
C GLY A 171 14.24 -2.02 -11.06
N LYS A 172 14.96 -3.08 -10.80
CA LYS A 172 15.09 -4.21 -11.73
C LYS A 172 14.10 -5.31 -11.35
N ARG A 173 13.81 -6.23 -12.28
CA ARG A 173 13.15 -7.48 -11.94
C ARG A 173 14.06 -8.27 -11.03
N GLN A 174 13.51 -8.78 -9.94
CA GLN A 174 14.26 -9.58 -8.99
C GLN A 174 14.19 -11.06 -9.40
N ASN A 175 15.30 -11.76 -9.29
CA ASN A 175 15.29 -13.21 -9.40
C ASN A 175 15.25 -13.88 -8.02
N ALA A 176 15.06 -15.20 -7.98
CA ALA A 176 14.96 -15.94 -6.72
C ALA A 176 16.18 -15.78 -5.79
N ALA A 177 17.38 -15.52 -6.33
CA ALA A 177 18.58 -15.28 -5.53
C ALA A 177 18.57 -13.86 -4.92
N ASP A 178 18.13 -12.87 -5.70
CA ASP A 178 17.94 -11.49 -5.21
C ASP A 178 16.90 -11.46 -4.09
N ILE A 179 15.75 -12.14 -4.29
CA ILE A 179 14.69 -12.24 -3.28
C ILE A 179 15.19 -12.91 -1.99
N ARG A 180 15.94 -14.02 -2.09
CA ARG A 180 16.49 -14.68 -0.89
C ARG A 180 17.43 -13.75 -0.11
N ARG A 181 18.28 -13.00 -0.81
CA ARG A 181 19.24 -12.07 -0.19
C ARG A 181 18.51 -10.95 0.56
N VAL A 182 17.56 -10.29 -0.12
CA VAL A 182 16.84 -9.17 0.48
C VAL A 182 15.91 -9.62 1.60
N ARG A 183 15.32 -10.81 1.49
CA ARG A 183 14.47 -11.38 2.53
C ARG A 183 15.21 -11.49 3.87
N GLY A 184 16.43 -12.05 3.87
CA GLY A 184 17.23 -12.15 5.10
C GLY A 184 17.44 -10.79 5.77
N THR A 185 17.83 -9.76 4.99
CA THR A 185 18.01 -8.41 5.51
C THR A 185 16.73 -7.77 6.04
N LEU A 186 15.58 -8.03 5.40
CA LEU A 186 14.28 -7.51 5.84
C LEU A 186 13.77 -8.23 7.08
N GLU A 187 13.95 -9.56 7.17
CA GLU A 187 13.57 -10.36 8.34
C GLU A 187 14.35 -9.92 9.60
N GLU A 188 15.63 -9.55 9.48
CA GLU A 188 16.42 -8.95 10.57
C GLU A 188 15.80 -7.65 11.10
N LYS A 189 15.04 -6.95 10.26
CA LYS A 189 14.29 -5.72 10.60
C LYS A 189 12.82 -5.98 10.97
N GLY A 190 12.41 -7.25 11.09
CA GLY A 190 11.03 -7.63 11.39
C GLY A 190 10.06 -7.51 10.23
N ILE A 191 10.56 -7.36 8.99
CA ILE A 191 9.75 -7.16 7.79
C ILE A 191 9.68 -8.47 7.02
N THR A 192 8.45 -8.92 6.69
CA THR A 192 8.20 -10.15 5.96
C THR A 192 7.72 -9.87 4.54
N LEU A 193 8.42 -10.39 3.54
CA LEU A 193 7.96 -10.38 2.15
C LEU A 193 6.85 -11.43 1.96
N THR A 194 5.65 -10.97 1.66
CA THR A 194 4.53 -11.85 1.33
C THR A 194 4.71 -12.49 -0.06
N PRO A 195 4.04 -13.61 -0.37
CA PRO A 195 4.08 -14.21 -1.71
C PRO A 195 3.70 -13.21 -2.82
N ILE A 196 2.69 -12.37 -2.58
CA ILE A 196 2.24 -11.35 -3.56
C ILE A 196 3.34 -10.32 -3.83
N MET A 197 4.03 -9.83 -2.79
CA MET A 197 5.16 -8.91 -2.96
C MET A 197 6.29 -9.56 -3.75
N VAL A 198 6.59 -10.84 -3.49
CA VAL A 198 7.62 -11.59 -4.23
C VAL A 198 7.25 -11.69 -5.71
N ASP A 199 6.03 -12.12 -6.02
CA ASP A 199 5.53 -12.25 -7.39
C ASP A 199 5.60 -10.89 -8.14
N ASP A 200 5.22 -9.79 -7.50
CA ASP A 200 5.31 -8.46 -8.10
C ASP A 200 6.78 -8.05 -8.36
N TYR A 201 7.69 -8.32 -7.45
CA TYR A 201 9.12 -8.01 -7.64
C TYR A 201 9.75 -8.84 -8.75
N GLU A 202 9.35 -10.09 -8.92
CA GLU A 202 9.82 -10.95 -10.00
C GLU A 202 9.22 -10.56 -11.35
N MET A 203 7.92 -10.23 -11.39
CA MET A 203 7.22 -9.90 -12.64
C MET A 203 7.45 -8.46 -13.09
N ARG A 204 7.31 -7.51 -12.19
CA ARG A 204 7.32 -6.07 -12.50
C ARG A 204 8.67 -5.43 -12.22
N GLY A 205 9.35 -5.87 -11.17
CA GLY A 205 10.54 -5.25 -10.62
C GLY A 205 10.22 -4.31 -9.46
N GLY A 206 11.26 -3.68 -8.93
CA GLY A 206 11.15 -2.78 -7.79
C GLY A 206 12.40 -2.83 -6.90
N THR A 207 12.28 -2.24 -5.71
CA THR A 207 13.39 -2.05 -4.78
C THR A 207 13.03 -2.56 -3.38
N PRO A 208 12.86 -3.89 -3.20
CA PRO A 208 12.35 -4.47 -1.96
C PRO A 208 13.19 -4.13 -0.72
N HIS A 209 14.46 -3.80 -0.89
CA HIS A 209 15.35 -3.42 0.22
C HIS A 209 14.95 -2.10 0.91
N LEU A 210 14.03 -1.32 0.32
CA LEU A 210 13.51 -0.08 0.91
C LEU A 210 12.20 -0.28 1.69
N ASP A 211 11.59 -1.47 1.60
CA ASP A 211 10.32 -1.76 2.26
C ASP A 211 10.41 -1.57 3.78
N GLY A 212 9.38 -0.91 4.34
CA GLY A 212 9.31 -0.61 5.76
C GLY A 212 10.35 0.40 6.27
N GLN A 213 11.07 1.08 5.37
CA GLN A 213 12.09 2.07 5.71
C GLN A 213 11.82 3.44 5.05
N TYR A 214 10.98 3.47 4.03
CA TYR A 214 10.56 4.68 3.33
C TYR A 214 9.05 4.59 3.10
N THR A 215 8.33 5.70 3.25
CA THR A 215 6.89 5.74 3.05
C THR A 215 6.55 5.73 1.57
N VAL A 216 5.86 4.68 1.14
CA VAL A 216 5.18 4.66 -0.16
C VAL A 216 3.80 5.28 0.02
N PHE A 217 3.48 6.32 -0.75
CA PHE A 217 2.23 7.06 -0.60
C PHE A 217 1.42 7.19 -1.89
N GLY A 218 1.81 6.45 -2.93
CA GLY A 218 1.09 6.44 -4.21
C GLY A 218 1.73 5.52 -5.24
N GLU A 219 1.17 5.57 -6.44
CA GLU A 219 1.62 4.75 -7.58
C GLU A 219 1.43 5.48 -8.91
N VAL A 220 2.26 5.16 -9.89
CA VAL A 220 2.09 5.61 -11.28
C VAL A 220 0.97 4.80 -11.91
N ILE A 221 -0.06 5.48 -12.40
CA ILE A 221 -1.21 4.87 -13.10
C ILE A 221 -1.17 5.06 -14.63
N GLU A 222 -0.45 6.10 -15.10
CA GLU A 222 -0.18 6.36 -16.52
C GLU A 222 1.19 7.02 -16.66
N GLY A 223 1.91 6.74 -17.76
CA GLY A 223 3.23 7.35 -18.04
C GLY A 223 4.41 6.60 -17.41
N LEU A 224 4.26 5.30 -17.10
CA LEU A 224 5.37 4.49 -16.60
C LEU A 224 6.50 4.40 -17.62
N GLU A 225 6.21 4.45 -18.93
CA GLU A 225 7.18 4.52 -20.01
C GLU A 225 7.99 5.83 -19.97
N VAL A 226 7.40 6.94 -19.50
CA VAL A 226 8.11 8.20 -19.30
C VAL A 226 9.08 8.09 -18.14
N VAL A 227 8.68 7.44 -17.03
CA VAL A 227 9.59 7.09 -15.92
C VAL A 227 10.75 6.23 -16.44
N GLY A 228 10.44 5.26 -17.30
CA GLY A 228 11.43 4.40 -17.95
C GLY A 228 12.42 5.16 -18.83
N ALA A 229 11.95 6.17 -19.56
CA ALA A 229 12.81 7.04 -20.38
C ALA A 229 13.71 7.91 -19.47
N ILE A 230 13.16 8.50 -18.42
CA ILE A 230 13.92 9.35 -17.48
C ILE A 230 14.99 8.55 -16.75
N GLN A 231 14.67 7.36 -16.21
CA GLN A 231 15.63 6.57 -15.45
C GLN A 231 16.85 6.08 -16.29
N GLY A 232 16.72 6.08 -17.62
CA GLY A 232 17.78 5.66 -18.53
C GLY A 232 18.65 6.82 -19.09
N VAL A 233 18.42 8.06 -18.63
CA VAL A 233 19.24 9.19 -19.11
C VAL A 233 20.66 9.13 -18.54
N LYS A 234 21.61 9.74 -19.25
CA LYS A 234 22.98 9.87 -18.76
C LYS A 234 23.03 10.88 -17.60
N THR A 235 23.77 10.55 -16.57
CA THR A 235 23.94 11.36 -15.37
C THR A 235 25.38 11.77 -15.13
N ASP A 236 25.60 12.77 -14.30
CA ASP A 236 26.90 13.16 -13.80
C ASP A 236 27.32 12.29 -12.58
N LYS A 237 28.45 12.62 -11.97
CA LYS A 237 28.98 11.90 -10.78
C LYS A 237 28.10 12.01 -9.54
N ASN A 238 27.12 12.91 -9.52
CA ASN A 238 26.17 13.12 -8.43
C ASN A 238 24.78 12.56 -8.80
N ASP A 239 24.68 11.68 -9.79
CA ASP A 239 23.44 11.13 -10.33
C ASP A 239 22.48 12.18 -10.93
N ARG A 240 22.91 13.42 -11.16
CA ARG A 240 22.08 14.44 -11.83
C ARG A 240 22.09 14.19 -13.34
N PRO A 241 20.92 14.20 -14.02
CA PRO A 241 20.86 14.15 -15.48
C PRO A 241 21.75 15.20 -16.12
N LEU A 242 22.55 14.81 -17.16
CA LEU A 242 23.37 15.75 -17.91
C LEU A 242 22.51 16.75 -18.68
N GLU A 243 21.34 16.33 -19.14
CA GLU A 243 20.27 17.17 -19.66
C GLU A 243 19.14 17.19 -18.64
N ASP A 244 18.86 18.36 -18.06
CA ASP A 244 17.89 18.49 -16.98
C ASP A 244 16.49 18.04 -17.40
N VAL A 245 15.94 17.08 -16.66
CA VAL A 245 14.52 16.70 -16.75
C VAL A 245 13.73 17.56 -15.79
N LYS A 246 12.94 18.48 -16.34
CA LYS A 246 12.21 19.48 -15.56
C LYS A 246 10.76 19.06 -15.35
N VAL A 247 10.25 19.25 -14.14
CA VAL A 247 8.82 19.30 -13.84
C VAL A 247 8.30 20.66 -14.32
N LEU A 248 7.50 20.67 -15.37
CA LEU A 248 6.93 21.90 -15.93
C LEU A 248 5.82 22.40 -15.02
N ARG A 249 4.95 21.48 -14.59
CA ARG A 249 3.81 21.78 -13.73
C ARG A 249 3.27 20.48 -13.11
N MET A 250 2.69 20.59 -11.91
CA MET A 250 1.84 19.55 -11.33
C MET A 250 0.40 20.04 -11.15
N THR A 251 -0.57 19.18 -11.44
CA THR A 251 -2.01 19.51 -11.36
C THR A 251 -2.79 18.40 -10.72
N ILE A 252 -3.69 18.75 -9.79
CA ILE A 252 -4.61 17.79 -9.18
C ILE A 252 -5.76 17.53 -10.15
N GLU A 253 -5.94 16.28 -10.55
CA GLU A 253 -7.05 15.85 -11.39
C GLU A 253 -8.14 15.18 -10.54
N GLN A 254 -9.40 15.45 -10.88
CA GLN A 254 -10.50 14.67 -10.31
C GLN A 254 -10.64 13.38 -11.10
N PHE A 255 -10.50 12.24 -10.44
CA PHE A 255 -10.73 10.95 -11.10
C PHE A 255 -12.18 10.80 -11.55
N SER A 256 -12.41 10.91 -12.85
CA SER A 256 -13.58 10.35 -13.52
C SER A 256 -13.12 9.07 -14.22
N PRO A 257 -13.51 7.87 -13.74
CA PRO A 257 -13.20 6.66 -14.50
C PRO A 257 -13.84 6.79 -15.88
N LYS A 258 -13.02 6.87 -16.93
CA LYS A 258 -13.51 6.76 -18.29
C LYS A 258 -14.30 5.45 -18.37
N ALA A 259 -15.60 5.54 -18.67
CA ALA A 259 -16.39 4.36 -19.00
C ALA A 259 -15.61 3.60 -20.08
N ARG A 260 -15.24 2.33 -19.80
CA ARG A 260 -14.75 1.44 -20.85
C ARG A 260 -15.86 1.43 -21.90
N ARG A 261 -15.57 2.00 -23.07
CA ARG A 261 -16.47 1.83 -24.22
C ARG A 261 -16.49 0.33 -24.54
N PRO A 262 -17.68 -0.22 -24.78
CA PRO A 262 -17.86 -1.64 -25.07
C PRO A 262 -17.12 -2.06 -26.35
#